data_9a067aafcd32ae3eeb111b9987233539
#
_entry.id   9a067aafcd32ae3eeb111b9987233539
#
_cell.length_a   1.000
_cell.length_b   1.000
_cell.length_c   1.000
_cell.angle_alpha   90.00
_cell.angle_beta   90.00
_cell.angle_gamma   90.00
#
_symmetry.space_group_name_H-M   'P 1'
#
loop_
_entity.id
_entity.type
_entity.pdbx_description
1 polymer ?
#
loop_
_entity_poly.entity_id
_entity_poly.type
_entity_poly.pdbx_seq_one_letter_code
_entity_poly.pdbx_strand_id
1 'polypeptide(L)'
;SVLVSPDGNYEFEAAHGTVTRHYYKHLKGEETSTNSVATIFAWSGALKKRGESEDNTALIDFACRLEKATLDTISAGFMTKDLASLFRKEGVTVEPQSSRGFLEKIAERL
;
A
#
# COMPACT_ATOMS: atom_id res chain seq x y z
N SER A 1 1.44 5.56 -10.01
CA SER A 1 1.20 6.34 -11.23
C SER A 1 0.67 7.72 -10.86
N VAL A 2 1.11 8.74 -11.57
CA VAL A 2 0.74 10.14 -11.33
C VAL A 2 0.29 10.79 -12.63
N LEU A 3 -0.88 11.40 -12.62
CA LEU A 3 -1.40 12.19 -13.72
C LEU A 3 -1.31 13.66 -13.34
N VAL A 4 -0.85 14.50 -14.27
CA VAL A 4 -0.68 15.94 -14.04
C VAL A 4 -1.45 16.69 -15.12
N SER A 5 -2.38 17.56 -14.71
CA SER A 5 -3.12 18.40 -15.65
C SER A 5 -2.27 19.59 -16.09
N PRO A 6 -2.62 20.24 -17.24
CA PRO A 6 -1.93 21.47 -17.65
C PRO A 6 -2.01 22.60 -16.62
N ASP A 7 -3.04 22.59 -15.77
CA ASP A 7 -3.25 23.60 -14.71
C ASP A 7 -2.45 23.31 -13.44
N GLY A 8 -1.66 22.24 -13.42
CA GLY A 8 -0.85 21.88 -12.27
C GLY A 8 -1.57 21.10 -11.19
N ASN A 9 -2.71 20.48 -11.51
CA ASN A 9 -3.38 19.55 -10.61
C ASN A 9 -2.79 18.16 -10.75
N TYR A 10 -2.78 17.40 -9.65
CA TYR A 10 -2.18 16.07 -9.58
C TYR A 10 -3.22 15.04 -9.18
N GLU A 11 -3.17 13.88 -9.84
CA GLU A 11 -3.96 12.71 -9.48
C GLU A 11 -3.01 11.53 -9.28
N PHE A 12 -3.13 10.88 -8.13
CA PHE A 12 -2.33 9.71 -7.79
C PHE A 12 -3.20 8.47 -7.84
N GLU A 13 -2.73 7.44 -8.50
CA GLU A 13 -3.46 6.18 -8.61
C GLU A 13 -2.55 4.97 -8.39
N ALA A 14 -3.14 3.87 -7.96
CA ALA A 14 -2.42 2.61 -7.86
C ALA A 14 -2.13 2.06 -9.27
N ALA A 15 -0.90 1.68 -9.52
CA ALA A 15 -0.46 1.18 -10.82
C ALA A 15 -0.73 -0.32 -10.97
N HIS A 16 -2.00 -0.71 -10.90
CA HIS A 16 -2.43 -2.09 -11.09
C HIS A 16 -3.82 -2.13 -11.74
N GLY A 17 -4.23 -3.32 -12.17
CA GLY A 17 -5.56 -3.54 -12.74
C GLY A 17 -6.66 -3.56 -11.67
N THR A 18 -7.89 -3.79 -12.11
CA THR A 18 -9.02 -3.92 -11.21
C THR A 18 -8.94 -5.24 -10.45
N VAL A 19 -9.42 -5.23 -9.20
CA VAL A 19 -9.42 -6.41 -8.32
C VAL A 19 -10.81 -7.04 -8.22
N THR A 20 -11.54 -7.09 -9.31
CA THR A 20 -12.92 -7.55 -9.39
C THR A 20 -13.12 -8.92 -8.77
N ARG A 21 -12.19 -9.85 -9.03
CA ARG A 21 -12.26 -11.22 -8.48
C ARG A 21 -12.23 -11.21 -6.95
N HIS A 22 -11.37 -10.41 -6.35
CA HIS A 22 -11.28 -10.26 -4.89
C HIS A 22 -12.52 -9.60 -4.31
N TYR A 23 -13.09 -8.63 -5.02
CA TYR A 23 -14.31 -7.97 -4.61
C TYR A 23 -15.49 -8.94 -4.52
N TYR A 24 -15.66 -9.80 -5.51
CA TYR A 24 -16.72 -10.82 -5.48
C TYR A 24 -16.53 -11.83 -4.34
N LYS A 25 -15.32 -12.22 -4.03
CA LYS A 25 -15.01 -13.04 -2.86
C LYS A 25 -15.40 -12.34 -1.57
N HIS A 26 -15.07 -11.06 -1.46
CA HIS A 26 -15.43 -10.23 -0.31
C HIS A 26 -16.95 -10.15 -0.11
N LEU A 27 -17.70 -9.97 -1.19
CA LEU A 27 -19.17 -9.96 -1.14
C LEU A 27 -19.76 -11.27 -0.60
N LYS A 28 -19.07 -12.39 -0.81
CA LYS A 28 -19.48 -13.70 -0.30
C LYS A 28 -19.02 -13.95 1.14
N GLY A 29 -18.38 -12.97 1.79
CA GLY A 29 -17.87 -13.10 3.14
C GLY A 29 -16.55 -13.85 3.24
N GLU A 30 -15.88 -14.12 2.12
CA GLU A 30 -14.58 -14.78 2.10
C GLU A 30 -13.47 -13.81 2.46
N GLU A 31 -12.43 -14.31 3.15
CA GLU A 31 -11.23 -13.53 3.42
C GLU A 31 -10.46 -13.29 2.14
N THR A 32 -10.04 -12.05 1.92
CA THR A 32 -9.27 -11.66 0.75
C THR A 32 -7.83 -11.28 1.12
N SER A 33 -6.91 -11.51 0.18
CA SER A 33 -5.51 -11.14 0.34
C SER A 33 -5.01 -10.53 -0.95
N THR A 34 -5.17 -9.21 -1.08
CA THR A 34 -4.74 -8.42 -2.22
C THR A 34 -3.59 -7.52 -1.79
N ASN A 35 -2.52 -7.47 -2.60
CA ASN A 35 -1.39 -6.59 -2.35
C ASN A 35 -1.83 -5.13 -2.47
N SER A 36 -1.81 -4.41 -1.36
CA SER A 36 -2.22 -3.01 -1.28
C SER A 36 -1.05 -2.02 -1.34
N VAL A 37 0.18 -2.49 -1.57
CA VAL A 37 1.37 -1.63 -1.56
C VAL A 37 1.24 -0.47 -2.56
N ALA A 38 0.82 -0.75 -3.80
CA ALA A 38 0.64 0.29 -4.80
C ALA A 38 -0.38 1.35 -4.37
N THR A 39 -1.48 0.93 -3.76
CA THR A 39 -2.51 1.83 -3.23
C THR A 39 -1.96 2.68 -2.09
N ILE A 40 -1.22 2.08 -1.16
CA ILE A 40 -0.60 2.79 -0.05
C ILE A 40 0.36 3.87 -0.57
N PHE A 41 1.21 3.54 -1.56
CA PHE A 41 2.14 4.49 -2.14
C PHE A 41 1.46 5.58 -2.98
N ALA A 42 0.31 5.29 -3.59
CA ALA A 42 -0.51 6.31 -4.24
C ALA A 42 -1.01 7.33 -3.20
N TRP A 43 -1.51 6.85 -2.06
CA TRP A 43 -1.94 7.72 -0.96
C TRP A 43 -0.78 8.52 -0.37
N SER A 44 0.35 7.87 -0.08
CA SER A 44 1.51 8.58 0.48
C SER A 44 2.05 9.65 -0.47
N GLY A 45 2.08 9.36 -1.77
CA GLY A 45 2.46 10.34 -2.79
C GLY A 45 1.53 11.55 -2.81
N ALA A 46 0.22 11.30 -2.76
CA ALA A 46 -0.79 12.36 -2.72
C ALA A 46 -0.65 13.22 -1.44
N LEU A 47 -0.45 12.57 -0.29
CA LEU A 47 -0.27 13.27 0.99
C LEU A 47 0.99 14.13 0.98
N LYS A 48 2.10 13.64 0.43
CA LYS A 48 3.34 14.42 0.28
C LYS A 48 3.10 15.65 -0.57
N LYS A 49 2.45 15.48 -1.72
CA LYS A 49 2.16 16.58 -2.64
C LYS A 49 1.27 17.62 -1.99
N ARG A 50 0.25 17.19 -1.27
CA ARG A 50 -0.63 18.10 -0.52
C ARG A 50 0.15 18.83 0.58
N GLY A 51 0.99 18.12 1.31
CA GLY A 51 1.85 18.71 2.34
C GLY A 51 2.80 19.76 1.77
N GLU A 52 3.41 19.49 0.62
CA GLU A 52 4.27 20.45 -0.06
C GLU A 52 3.51 21.71 -0.48
N SER A 53 2.32 21.56 -1.06
CA SER A 53 1.53 22.72 -1.55
C SER A 53 0.95 23.58 -0.43
N GLU A 54 0.81 23.02 0.78
CA GLU A 54 0.26 23.73 1.96
C GLU A 54 1.30 24.04 3.03
N ASP A 55 2.59 23.77 2.76
CA ASP A 55 3.67 23.88 3.73
C ASP A 55 3.37 23.11 5.03
N ASN A 56 2.73 21.94 4.90
CA ASN A 56 2.36 21.10 6.04
C ASN A 56 3.39 20.00 6.22
N THR A 57 4.44 20.27 7.00
CA THR A 57 5.52 19.32 7.27
C THR A 57 5.07 18.09 8.03
N ALA A 58 4.08 18.22 8.91
CA ALA A 58 3.53 17.10 9.68
C ALA A 58 2.88 16.07 8.74
N LEU A 59 2.22 16.52 7.68
CA LEU A 59 1.60 15.66 6.69
C LEU A 59 2.66 14.94 5.86
N ILE A 60 3.72 15.65 5.46
CA ILE A 60 4.85 15.06 4.72
C ILE A 60 5.53 13.99 5.58
N ASP A 61 5.79 14.29 6.85
CA ASP A 61 6.43 13.36 7.79
C ASP A 61 5.57 12.10 7.99
N PHE A 62 4.25 12.26 8.12
CA PHE A 62 3.34 11.13 8.22
C PHE A 62 3.42 10.23 6.98
N ALA A 63 3.40 10.83 5.79
CA ALA A 63 3.49 10.08 4.53
C ALA A 63 4.81 9.31 4.43
N CYS A 64 5.93 9.92 4.84
CA CYS A 64 7.22 9.25 4.87
C CYS A 64 7.24 8.09 5.88
N ARG A 65 6.65 8.27 7.06
CA ARG A 65 6.54 7.21 8.07
C ARG A 65 5.67 6.06 7.58
N LEU A 66 4.59 6.36 6.87
CA LEU A 66 3.71 5.34 6.29
C LEU A 66 4.47 4.48 5.27
N GLU A 67 5.26 5.09 4.40
CA GLU A 67 6.09 4.37 3.43
C GLU A 67 7.13 3.50 4.13
N LYS A 68 7.80 4.05 5.12
CA LYS A 68 8.81 3.32 5.90
C LYS A 68 8.17 2.14 6.65
N ALA A 69 7.03 2.35 7.31
CA ALA A 69 6.31 1.29 8.03
C ALA A 69 5.90 0.16 7.07
N THR A 70 5.47 0.50 5.85
CA THR A 70 5.09 -0.47 4.83
C THR A 70 6.29 -1.33 4.42
N LEU A 71 7.41 -0.70 4.11
CA LEU A 71 8.64 -1.40 3.71
C LEU A 71 9.20 -2.24 4.86
N ASP A 72 9.19 -1.72 6.08
CA ASP A 72 9.67 -2.45 7.27
C ASP A 72 8.80 -3.68 7.56
N THR A 73 7.49 -3.58 7.34
CA THR A 73 6.57 -4.71 7.50
C THR A 73 6.91 -5.84 6.54
N ILE A 74 7.14 -5.50 5.27
CA ILE A 74 7.53 -6.46 4.25
C ILE A 74 8.90 -7.05 4.58
N SER A 75 9.86 -6.23 4.98
CA SER A 75 11.21 -6.68 5.37
C SER A 75 11.19 -7.62 6.56
N ALA A 76 10.21 -7.47 7.46
CA ALA A 76 10.02 -8.37 8.60
C ALA A 76 9.35 -9.71 8.21
N GLY A 77 8.94 -9.86 6.95
CA GLY A 77 8.36 -11.10 6.44
C GLY A 77 6.84 -11.13 6.43
N PHE A 78 6.17 -10.04 6.78
CA PHE A 78 4.70 -9.95 6.77
C PHE A 78 4.23 -9.33 5.47
N MET A 79 3.43 -10.05 4.71
CA MET A 79 2.96 -9.58 3.41
C MET A 79 1.71 -10.34 2.97
N THR A 80 1.02 -9.84 1.95
CA THR A 80 -0.14 -10.52 1.38
C THR A 80 0.28 -11.78 0.63
N LYS A 81 -0.67 -12.70 0.41
CA LYS A 81 -0.40 -14.02 -0.16
C LYS A 81 0.23 -13.96 -1.56
N ASP A 82 -0.21 -13.03 -2.38
CA ASP A 82 0.33 -12.84 -3.73
C ASP A 82 1.81 -12.45 -3.69
N LEU A 83 2.18 -11.51 -2.82
CA LEU A 83 3.56 -11.10 -2.64
C LEU A 83 4.39 -12.20 -1.98
N ALA A 84 3.81 -12.91 -0.99
CA ALA A 84 4.46 -14.02 -0.30
C ALA A 84 4.86 -15.14 -1.28
N SER A 85 4.03 -15.42 -2.27
CA SER A 85 4.33 -16.44 -3.30
C SER A 85 5.59 -16.09 -4.07
N LEU A 86 5.83 -14.83 -4.38
CA LEU A 86 7.03 -14.38 -5.07
C LEU A 86 8.28 -14.57 -4.21
N PHE A 87 8.20 -14.20 -2.93
CA PHE A 87 9.32 -14.36 -1.98
C PHE A 87 9.65 -15.83 -1.72
N ARG A 88 8.66 -16.69 -1.64
CA ARG A 88 8.88 -18.14 -1.45
C ARG A 88 9.63 -18.76 -2.62
N LYS A 89 9.39 -18.30 -3.84
CA LYS A 89 10.14 -18.76 -5.03
C LYS A 89 11.62 -18.41 -4.92
N GLU A 90 11.95 -17.35 -4.20
CA GLU A 90 13.33 -16.93 -3.93
C GLU A 90 13.94 -17.62 -2.70
N GLY A 91 13.20 -18.52 -2.05
CA GLY A 91 13.67 -19.24 -0.86
C GLY A 91 13.61 -18.45 0.44
N VAL A 92 12.88 -17.33 0.45
CA VAL A 92 12.74 -16.49 1.63
C VAL A 92 11.54 -16.95 2.47
N THR A 93 11.74 -17.07 3.79
CA THR A 93 10.67 -17.42 4.73
C THR A 93 9.81 -16.18 5.01
N VAL A 94 8.51 -16.29 4.74
CA VAL A 94 7.56 -15.20 4.94
C VAL A 94 6.29 -15.71 5.60
N GLU A 95 5.56 -14.81 6.26
CA GLU A 95 4.28 -15.09 6.90
C GLU A 95 3.17 -14.37 6.15
N PRO A 96 2.36 -15.11 5.36
CA PRO A 96 1.28 -14.48 4.58
C PRO A 96 0.19 -13.90 5.48
N GLN A 97 -0.33 -12.74 5.09
CA GLN A 97 -1.38 -12.03 5.79
C GLN A 97 -2.60 -11.84 4.87
N SER A 98 -3.78 -11.72 5.48
CA SER A 98 -4.94 -11.18 4.77
C SER A 98 -4.69 -9.70 4.45
N SER A 99 -5.52 -9.11 3.59
CA SER A 99 -5.43 -7.68 3.29
C SER A 99 -5.54 -6.85 4.57
N ARG A 100 -6.49 -7.18 5.44
CA ARG A 100 -6.65 -6.50 6.74
C ARG A 100 -5.45 -6.73 7.64
N GLY A 101 -4.99 -7.97 7.77
CA GLY A 101 -3.85 -8.32 8.61
C GLY A 101 -2.58 -7.59 8.20
N PHE A 102 -2.35 -7.45 6.91
CA PHE A 102 -1.21 -6.69 6.38
C PHE A 102 -1.29 -5.22 6.79
N LEU A 103 -2.45 -4.59 6.63
CA LEU A 103 -2.65 -3.19 7.03
C LEU A 103 -2.49 -2.99 8.53
N GLU A 104 -2.96 -3.93 9.34
CA GLU A 104 -2.77 -3.89 10.81
C GLU A 104 -1.30 -3.99 11.19
N LYS A 105 -0.52 -4.84 10.52
CA LYS A 105 0.92 -4.96 10.74
C LYS A 105 1.66 -3.67 10.38
N ILE A 106 1.23 -2.99 9.33
CA ILE A 106 1.78 -1.67 8.97
C ILE A 106 1.45 -0.64 10.06
N ALA A 107 0.20 -0.62 10.51
CA ALA A 107 -0.26 0.32 11.54
C ALA A 107 0.53 0.18 12.84
N GLU A 108 0.92 -1.03 13.23
CA GLU A 108 1.74 -1.29 14.41
C GLU A 108 3.12 -0.60 14.35
N ARG A 109 3.60 -0.30 13.15
CA ARG A 109 4.91 0.29 12.91
C ARG A 109 4.88 1.80 12.63
N LEU A 110 3.70 2.39 12.61
CA LEU A 110 3.55 3.84 12.38
C LEU A 110 4.03 4.71 13.54
#